data_75daf5736826b858efa4e871992c0263
#
_entry.id   75daf5736826b858efa4e871992c0263
#
_cell.length_a   1.000
_cell.length_b   1.000
_cell.length_c   1.000
_cell.angle_alpha   90.00
_cell.angle_beta   90.00
_cell.angle_gamma   90.00
#
_symmetry.space_group_name_H-M   'P 1'
#
loop_
_entity.id
_entity.type
_entity.pdbx_description
1 polymer ?
#
loop_
_entity_poly.entity_id
_entity_poly.type
_entity_poly.pdbx_seq_one_letter_code
_entity_poly.pdbx_strand_id
1 'polypeptide(L)'
;MKYVAFLDILGFKEKLKELDHNGISEYISDFSSVVYNEWENSEYKKLQGYIVSDSFVINSTDASEESLEELLGLVKRICEQEFAKNGILLRGGIAKGDFDKLEAKELSTLRKGLIVGQAYVDAYLLEGSAKLIGISLSKEVYEDVNN
;
A
#
# COMPACT_ATOMS: atom_id res chain seq x y z
N MET A 1 -14.76 10.22 5.64
CA MET A 1 -13.52 10.27 4.84
C MET A 1 -12.43 9.48 5.50
N LYS A 2 -11.51 8.96 4.72
CA LYS A 2 -10.37 8.17 5.18
C LYS A 2 -9.14 8.51 4.35
N TYR A 3 -7.96 8.15 4.86
CA TYR A 3 -6.73 8.17 4.08
C TYR A 3 -6.50 6.80 3.47
N VAL A 4 -6.05 6.77 2.22
CA VAL A 4 -5.75 5.53 1.49
C VAL A 4 -4.39 5.67 0.81
N ALA A 5 -3.54 4.68 1.02
CA ALA A 5 -2.27 4.52 0.30
C ALA A 5 -2.38 3.34 -0.65
N PHE A 6 -1.94 3.54 -1.89
CA PHE A 6 -1.74 2.47 -2.87
C PHE A 6 -0.26 2.41 -3.22
N LEU A 7 0.34 1.24 -3.07
CA LEU A 7 1.76 1.05 -3.32
C LEU A 7 2.00 -0.19 -4.18
N ASP A 8 3.02 -0.13 -5.04
CA ASP A 8 3.46 -1.29 -5.80
C ASP A 8 4.99 -1.32 -5.94
N ILE A 9 5.49 -2.49 -6.38
CA ILE A 9 6.92 -2.70 -6.62
C ILE A 9 7.29 -2.09 -7.98
N LEU A 10 8.28 -1.20 -7.96
CA LEU A 10 8.85 -0.67 -9.18
C LEU A 10 9.62 -1.76 -9.93
N GLY A 11 9.35 -1.92 -11.22
CA GLY A 11 10.05 -2.88 -12.06
C GLY A 11 9.59 -4.34 -11.91
N PHE A 12 8.42 -4.58 -11.33
CA PHE A 12 7.92 -5.94 -11.12
C PHE A 12 7.71 -6.71 -12.44
N LYS A 13 7.23 -6.05 -13.48
CA LYS A 13 7.09 -6.67 -14.82
C LYS A 13 8.40 -7.23 -15.35
N GLU A 14 9.47 -6.51 -15.18
CA GLU A 14 10.81 -6.91 -15.62
C GLU A 14 11.29 -8.13 -14.82
N LYS A 15 11.01 -8.15 -13.52
CA LYS A 15 11.33 -9.30 -12.66
C LYS A 15 10.58 -10.56 -13.09
N LEU A 16 9.31 -10.42 -13.48
CA LEU A 16 8.53 -11.54 -14.00
C LEU A 16 9.15 -12.17 -15.25
N LYS A 17 9.83 -11.38 -16.07
CA LYS A 17 10.50 -11.86 -17.29
C LYS A 17 11.86 -12.50 -17.01
N GLU A 18 12.55 -12.05 -15.97
CA GLU A 18 13.91 -12.49 -15.63
C GLU A 18 13.94 -13.75 -14.76
N LEU A 19 12.96 -13.94 -13.90
CA LEU A 19 12.96 -15.01 -12.91
C LEU A 19 12.02 -16.15 -13.34
N ASP A 20 12.38 -17.38 -12.93
CA ASP A 20 11.50 -18.53 -13.07
C ASP A 20 10.39 -18.49 -11.99
N HIS A 21 9.51 -19.48 -11.99
CA HIS A 21 8.40 -19.54 -11.05
C HIS A 21 8.88 -19.53 -9.58
N ASN A 22 9.91 -20.31 -9.27
CA ASN A 22 10.44 -20.37 -7.90
C ASN A 22 11.09 -19.04 -7.49
N GLY A 23 11.82 -18.41 -8.40
CA GLY A 23 12.42 -17.10 -8.17
C GLY A 23 11.37 -16.01 -7.93
N ILE A 24 10.28 -16.01 -8.67
CA ILE A 24 9.16 -15.08 -8.47
C ILE A 24 8.48 -15.33 -7.12
N SER A 25 8.25 -16.59 -6.78
CA SER A 25 7.64 -16.97 -5.49
C SER A 25 8.48 -16.48 -4.32
N GLU A 26 9.80 -16.68 -4.40
CA GLU A 26 10.74 -16.20 -3.38
C GLU A 26 10.77 -14.68 -3.29
N TYR A 27 10.78 -14.00 -4.44
CA TYR A 27 10.77 -12.54 -4.51
C TYR A 27 9.53 -11.94 -3.83
N ILE A 28 8.34 -12.47 -4.14
CA ILE A 28 7.09 -12.03 -3.52
C ILE A 28 7.04 -12.38 -2.03
N SER A 29 7.56 -13.56 -1.66
CA SER A 29 7.65 -13.97 -0.25
C SER A 29 8.54 -13.02 0.54
N ASP A 30 9.70 -12.65 0.02
CA ASP A 30 10.62 -11.70 0.65
C ASP A 30 9.99 -10.32 0.79
N PHE A 31 9.34 -9.86 -0.26
CA PHE A 31 8.60 -8.60 -0.25
C PHE A 31 7.52 -8.59 0.84
N SER A 32 6.65 -9.58 0.85
CA SER A 32 5.53 -9.65 1.80
C SER A 32 6.00 -9.82 3.24
N SER A 33 7.13 -10.51 3.46
CA SER A 33 7.70 -10.69 4.80
C SER A 33 8.08 -9.38 5.47
N VAL A 34 8.61 -8.43 4.72
CA VAL A 34 8.93 -7.09 5.25
C VAL A 34 7.64 -6.36 5.64
N VAL A 35 6.62 -6.41 4.78
CA VAL A 35 5.32 -5.78 5.09
C VAL A 35 4.72 -6.39 6.36
N TYR A 36 4.73 -7.71 6.48
CA TYR A 36 4.20 -8.39 7.68
C TYR A 36 4.96 -8.01 8.93
N ASN A 37 6.31 -7.99 8.87
CA ASN A 37 7.14 -7.65 10.02
C ASN A 37 6.87 -6.22 10.51
N GLU A 38 6.78 -5.26 9.61
CA GLU A 38 6.49 -3.87 9.97
C GLU A 38 5.08 -3.73 10.54
N TRP A 39 4.13 -4.49 10.00
CA TRP A 39 2.76 -4.47 10.50
C TRP A 39 2.64 -5.08 11.89
N GLU A 40 3.27 -6.24 12.13
CA GLU A 40 3.22 -6.95 13.42
C GLU A 40 3.98 -6.23 14.53
N ASN A 41 5.12 -5.59 14.21
CA ASN A 41 5.96 -4.91 15.18
C ASN A 41 5.41 -3.56 15.64
N SER A 42 4.31 -3.11 15.05
CA SER A 42 3.70 -1.84 15.38
C SER A 42 2.24 -2.04 15.75
N GLU A 43 1.82 -1.46 16.87
CA GLU A 43 0.43 -1.54 17.33
C GLU A 43 -0.42 -0.49 16.61
N TYR A 44 -0.71 -0.72 15.33
CA TYR A 44 -1.57 0.17 14.57
C TYR A 44 -3.04 -0.09 14.93
N LYS A 45 -3.69 0.91 15.46
CA LYS A 45 -5.11 0.85 15.85
C LYS A 45 -6.02 1.42 14.78
N LYS A 46 -5.47 2.26 13.91
CA LYS A 46 -6.22 3.05 12.94
C LYS A 46 -6.03 2.61 11.49
N LEU A 47 -5.30 1.53 11.26
CA LEU A 47 -4.96 1.08 9.91
C LEU A 47 -5.47 -0.32 9.61
N GLN A 48 -5.85 -0.51 8.37
CA GLN A 48 -6.19 -1.81 7.78
C GLN A 48 -5.56 -1.90 6.40
N GLY A 49 -5.36 -3.10 5.89
CA GLY A 49 -4.73 -3.23 4.59
C GLY A 49 -5.00 -4.53 3.87
N TYR A 50 -4.68 -4.52 2.60
CA TYR A 50 -4.71 -5.67 1.71
C TYR A 50 -3.42 -5.74 0.93
N ILE A 51 -2.90 -6.96 0.79
CA ILE A 51 -1.76 -7.22 -0.08
C ILE A 51 -2.18 -8.19 -1.17
N VAL A 52 -1.86 -7.87 -2.42
CA VAL A 52 -2.15 -8.72 -3.58
C VAL A 52 -0.93 -8.68 -4.51
N SER A 53 -0.18 -9.78 -4.54
CA SER A 53 1.03 -9.89 -5.36
C SER A 53 2.03 -8.77 -5.05
N ASP A 54 2.33 -7.91 -6.02
CA ASP A 54 3.29 -6.81 -5.91
C ASP A 54 2.70 -5.49 -5.42
N SER A 55 1.40 -5.49 -5.11
CA SER A 55 0.67 -4.27 -4.73
C SER A 55 0.03 -4.42 -3.36
N PHE A 56 -0.10 -3.31 -2.66
CA PHE A 56 -0.87 -3.30 -1.43
C PHE A 56 -1.57 -1.95 -1.22
N VAL A 57 -2.69 -2.04 -0.52
CA VAL A 57 -3.53 -0.91 -0.17
C VAL A 57 -3.62 -0.83 1.34
N ILE A 58 -3.37 0.34 1.88
CA ILE A 58 -3.52 0.61 3.31
C ILE A 58 -4.54 1.72 3.46
N ASN A 59 -5.54 1.50 4.30
CA ASN A 59 -6.53 2.52 4.61
C ASN A 59 -6.58 2.81 6.09
N SER A 60 -6.87 4.05 6.43
CA SER A 60 -7.19 4.44 7.80
C SER A 60 -8.66 4.12 8.13
N THR A 61 -8.97 4.08 9.41
CA THR A 61 -10.37 3.89 9.87
C THR A 61 -11.15 5.20 9.91
N ASP A 62 -10.42 6.32 10.02
CA ASP A 62 -10.99 7.67 10.01
C ASP A 62 -9.99 8.65 9.39
N ALA A 63 -10.32 9.92 9.37
CA ALA A 63 -9.45 10.97 8.82
C ALA A 63 -8.82 11.82 9.93
N SER A 64 -8.50 11.22 11.07
CA SER A 64 -7.85 11.91 12.18
C SER A 64 -6.35 12.13 11.91
N GLU A 65 -5.78 13.07 12.64
CA GLU A 65 -4.32 13.32 12.61
C GLU A 65 -3.53 12.07 13.01
N GLU A 66 -4.00 11.36 14.03
CA GLU A 66 -3.40 10.09 14.47
C GLU A 66 -3.37 9.05 13.34
N SER A 67 -4.47 8.92 12.60
CA SER A 67 -4.55 8.02 11.45
C SER A 67 -3.54 8.38 10.36
N LEU A 68 -3.38 9.66 10.08
CA LEU A 68 -2.41 10.14 9.10
C LEU A 68 -0.98 9.86 9.53
N GLU A 69 -0.66 10.12 10.79
CA GLU A 69 0.67 9.83 11.36
C GLU A 69 1.01 8.34 11.31
N GLU A 70 0.06 7.48 11.69
CA GLU A 70 0.25 6.03 11.61
C GLU A 70 0.50 5.59 10.16
N LEU A 71 -0.31 6.08 9.21
CA LEU A 71 -0.19 5.71 7.80
C LEU A 71 1.15 6.13 7.20
N LEU A 72 1.53 7.40 7.38
CA LEU A 72 2.79 7.92 6.87
C LEU A 72 3.99 7.21 7.49
N GLY A 73 3.93 6.94 8.78
CA GLY A 73 4.99 6.23 9.48
C GLY A 73 5.16 4.79 8.98
N LEU A 74 4.05 4.08 8.78
CA LEU A 74 4.09 2.72 8.25
C LEU A 74 4.62 2.68 6.82
N VAL A 75 4.10 3.53 5.94
CA VAL A 75 4.56 3.61 4.54
C VAL A 75 6.06 3.91 4.48
N LYS A 76 6.52 4.84 5.27
CA LYS A 76 7.94 5.20 5.34
C LYS A 76 8.79 3.98 5.75
N ARG A 77 8.42 3.29 6.82
CA ARG A 77 9.17 2.13 7.31
C ARG A 77 9.17 0.99 6.30
N ILE A 78 8.05 0.70 5.68
CA ILE A 78 7.97 -0.33 4.64
C ILE A 78 8.91 0.01 3.48
N CYS A 79 8.87 1.24 2.96
CA CYS A 79 9.75 1.66 1.87
C CYS A 79 11.23 1.53 2.25
N GLU A 80 11.60 1.97 3.44
CA GLU A 80 12.98 1.90 3.93
C GLU A 80 13.46 0.46 4.10
N GLN A 81 12.65 -0.40 4.69
CA GLN A 81 13.01 -1.78 4.97
C GLN A 81 13.02 -2.66 3.72
N GLU A 82 12.10 -2.44 2.80
CA GLU A 82 12.11 -3.14 1.51
C GLU A 82 13.38 -2.83 0.72
N PHE A 83 13.80 -1.58 0.70
CA PHE A 83 15.04 -1.21 0.05
C PHE A 83 16.26 -1.79 0.78
N ALA A 84 16.31 -1.67 2.10
CA ALA A 84 17.45 -2.11 2.91
C ALA A 84 17.64 -3.63 2.89
N LYS A 85 16.56 -4.40 2.94
CA LYS A 85 16.61 -5.86 3.05
C LYS A 85 16.59 -6.56 1.70
N ASN A 86 15.78 -6.08 0.76
CA ASN A 86 15.50 -6.75 -0.50
C ASN A 86 15.96 -5.98 -1.74
N GLY A 87 16.42 -4.75 -1.58
CA GLY A 87 16.74 -3.88 -2.71
C GLY A 87 15.50 -3.48 -3.53
N ILE A 88 14.32 -3.62 -2.95
CA ILE A 88 13.05 -3.32 -3.61
C ILE A 88 12.71 -1.84 -3.46
N LEU A 89 12.41 -1.21 -4.57
CA LEU A 89 11.92 0.17 -4.61
C LEU A 89 10.41 0.16 -4.79
N LEU A 90 9.72 0.94 -3.96
CA LEU A 90 8.26 1.08 -4.02
C LEU A 90 7.87 2.42 -4.62
N ARG A 91 6.74 2.41 -5.31
CA ARG A 91 6.08 3.59 -5.82
C ARG A 91 4.64 3.60 -5.32
N GLY A 92 4.11 4.77 -5.04
CA GLY A 92 2.75 4.82 -4.53
C GLY A 92 2.13 6.19 -4.53
N GLY A 93 0.87 6.23 -4.10
CA GLY A 93 0.11 7.44 -3.91
C GLY A 93 -0.70 7.37 -2.62
N ILE A 94 -0.88 8.50 -1.97
CA ILE A 94 -1.73 8.63 -0.77
C ILE A 94 -2.75 9.71 -1.03
N ALA A 95 -4.02 9.37 -0.86
CA ALA A 95 -5.16 10.27 -1.08
C ALA A 95 -6.12 10.24 0.11
N LYS A 96 -6.98 11.24 0.19
CA LYS A 96 -8.03 11.37 1.19
C LYS A 96 -9.37 11.45 0.48
N GLY A 97 -10.35 10.73 0.97
CA GLY A 97 -11.71 10.76 0.40
C GLY A 97 -12.56 9.66 1.00
N ASP A 98 -13.69 9.43 0.37
CA ASP A 98 -14.58 8.34 0.75
C ASP A 98 -13.92 7.00 0.43
N PHE A 99 -14.08 6.05 1.35
CA PHE A 99 -13.53 4.72 1.22
C PHE A 99 -14.30 3.74 2.09
N ASP A 100 -14.77 2.66 1.48
CA ASP A 100 -15.46 1.58 2.17
C ASP A 100 -15.02 0.23 1.65
N LYS A 101 -15.11 -0.76 2.53
CA LYS A 101 -15.01 -2.16 2.19
C LYS A 101 -16.40 -2.73 2.19
N LEU A 102 -16.76 -3.41 1.12
CA LEU A 102 -18.03 -4.11 1.05
C LEU A 102 -17.85 -5.54 1.51
N GLU A 103 -18.84 -6.06 2.24
CA GLU A 103 -18.87 -7.47 2.55
C GLU A 103 -18.94 -8.28 1.26
N ALA A 104 -18.07 -9.27 1.16
CA ALA A 104 -18.02 -10.16 0.03
C ALA A 104 -18.38 -11.58 0.46
N LYS A 105 -19.11 -12.28 -0.39
CA LYS A 105 -19.38 -13.70 -0.17
C LYS A 105 -18.10 -14.49 -0.42
N GLU A 106 -17.58 -15.11 0.63
CA GLU A 106 -16.43 -15.99 0.54
C GLU A 106 -16.84 -17.38 0.05
N LEU A 107 -16.18 -17.83 -0.97
CA LEU A 107 -16.30 -19.18 -1.50
C LEU A 107 -14.96 -19.88 -1.30
N SER A 108 -14.96 -21.20 -1.13
CA SER A 108 -13.72 -21.96 -0.89
C SER A 108 -12.68 -21.79 -2.01
N THR A 109 -13.13 -21.56 -3.25
CA THR A 109 -12.29 -21.42 -4.43
C THR A 109 -12.25 -20.01 -5.02
N LEU A 110 -13.01 -19.08 -4.45
CA LEU A 110 -13.08 -17.70 -4.94
C LEU A 110 -13.13 -16.75 -3.74
N ARG A 111 -12.01 -16.11 -3.48
CA ARG A 111 -11.90 -15.09 -2.43
C ARG A 111 -12.03 -13.71 -3.06
N LYS A 112 -12.73 -12.82 -2.39
CA LYS A 112 -12.99 -11.48 -2.87
C LYS A 112 -12.70 -10.45 -1.80
N GLY A 113 -12.07 -9.35 -2.20
CA GLY A 113 -12.07 -8.11 -1.43
C GLY A 113 -12.73 -7.03 -2.27
N LEU A 114 -13.76 -6.40 -1.74
CA LEU A 114 -14.47 -5.34 -2.44
C LEU A 114 -14.13 -4.00 -1.80
N ILE A 115 -13.47 -3.14 -2.58
CA ILE A 115 -13.05 -1.81 -2.16
C ILE A 115 -13.80 -0.80 -3.00
N VAL A 116 -14.41 0.17 -2.35
CA VAL A 116 -15.15 1.25 -3.01
C VAL A 116 -14.74 2.58 -2.41
N GLY A 117 -14.48 3.56 -3.27
CA GLY A 117 -14.28 4.91 -2.82
C GLY A 117 -13.33 5.74 -3.66
N GLN A 118 -13.57 7.03 -3.64
CA GLN A 118 -12.78 7.99 -4.42
C GLN A 118 -11.32 8.03 -3.94
N ALA A 119 -11.08 7.87 -2.64
CA ALA A 119 -9.73 7.88 -2.10
C ALA A 119 -8.85 6.77 -2.70
N TYR A 120 -9.42 5.57 -2.90
CA TYR A 120 -8.70 4.47 -3.53
C TYR A 120 -8.35 4.79 -5.00
N VAL A 121 -9.33 5.32 -5.75
CA VAL A 121 -9.12 5.69 -7.16
C VAL A 121 -8.05 6.77 -7.27
N ASP A 122 -8.12 7.79 -6.44
CA ASP A 122 -7.17 8.90 -6.44
C ASP A 122 -5.75 8.43 -6.07
N ALA A 123 -5.62 7.56 -5.08
CA ALA A 123 -4.32 6.98 -4.69
C ALA A 123 -3.72 6.14 -5.81
N TYR A 124 -4.54 5.31 -6.47
CA TYR A 124 -4.13 4.51 -7.61
C TYR A 124 -3.66 5.39 -8.78
N LEU A 125 -4.41 6.45 -9.11
CA LEU A 125 -4.05 7.36 -10.19
C LEU A 125 -2.78 8.16 -9.87
N LEU A 126 -2.59 8.57 -8.63
CA LEU A 126 -1.37 9.24 -8.18
C LEU A 126 -0.14 8.33 -8.37
N GLU A 127 -0.26 7.07 -7.99
CA GLU A 127 0.82 6.09 -8.19
C GLU A 127 1.18 5.98 -9.67
N GLY A 128 0.17 5.81 -10.54
CA GLY A 128 0.36 5.67 -11.98
C GLY A 128 0.88 6.93 -12.67
N SER A 129 0.59 8.11 -12.16
CA SER A 129 1.02 9.39 -12.73
C SER A 129 2.44 9.79 -12.28
N ALA A 130 2.89 9.30 -11.14
CA ALA A 130 4.22 9.56 -10.63
C ALA A 130 5.25 8.76 -11.44
N LYS A 131 6.01 9.44 -12.28
CA LYS A 131 7.07 8.81 -13.09
C LYS A 131 8.37 8.63 -12.30
N LEU A 132 8.38 9.01 -11.03
CA LEU A 132 9.53 8.96 -10.14
C LEU A 132 9.35 7.87 -9.08
N ILE A 133 10.47 7.41 -8.54
CA ILE A 133 10.49 6.55 -7.35
C ILE A 133 9.99 7.37 -6.17
N GLY A 134 9.04 6.83 -5.40
CA GLY A 134 8.56 7.48 -4.20
C GLY A 134 7.05 7.50 -4.08
N ILE A 135 6.58 8.24 -3.09
CA ILE A 135 5.18 8.32 -2.71
C ILE A 135 4.65 9.72 -3.03
N SER A 136 3.64 9.78 -3.87
CA SER A 136 2.95 11.03 -4.21
C SER A 136 1.78 11.26 -3.26
N LEU A 137 1.60 12.49 -2.83
CA LEU A 137 0.49 12.88 -1.96
C LEU A 137 -0.55 13.66 -2.75
N SER A 138 -1.83 13.42 -2.49
CA SER A 138 -2.87 14.30 -3.01
C SER A 138 -2.76 15.67 -2.34
N LYS A 139 -3.38 16.68 -2.96
CA LYS A 139 -3.38 18.03 -2.41
C LYS A 139 -3.93 18.06 -0.97
N GLU A 140 -5.02 17.36 -0.74
CA GLU A 140 -5.69 17.30 0.56
C GLU A 140 -4.78 16.67 1.63
N VAL A 141 -4.10 15.59 1.28
CA VAL A 141 -3.14 14.93 2.20
C VAL A 141 -1.97 15.86 2.48
N TYR A 142 -1.42 16.51 1.46
CA TYR A 142 -0.32 17.46 1.63
C TYR A 142 -0.71 18.61 2.56
N GLU A 143 -1.90 19.15 2.40
CA GLU A 143 -2.42 20.21 3.27
C GLU A 143 -2.55 19.73 4.72
N ASP A 144 -3.08 18.52 4.93
CA ASP A 144 -3.24 17.95 6.27
C ASP A 144 -1.89 17.71 6.97
N VAL A 145 -0.87 17.31 6.22
CA VAL A 145 0.50 17.10 6.75
C VAL A 145 1.11 18.42 7.22
N ASN A 146 0.82 19.52 6.54
CA ASN A 146 1.42 20.82 6.81
C ASN A 146 0.60 21.74 7.73
N ASN A 147 -0.47 21.23 8.26
CA ASN A 147 -1.29 21.97 9.24
C ASN A 147 -0.82 21.71 10.71
#